data_ca6725d899a6be8d46e3b2e1e0f86c5f
#
_entry.id   ca6725d899a6be8d46e3b2e1e0f86c5f
#
_cell.length_a   1.000
_cell.length_b   1.000
_cell.length_c   1.000
_cell.angle_alpha   90.00
_cell.angle_beta   90.00
_cell.angle_gamma   90.00
#
_symmetry.space_group_name_H-M   'P 1'
#
loop_
_entity.id
_entity.type
_entity.pdbx_description
1 polymer ?
#
loop_
_entity_poly.entity_id
_entity_poly.type
_entity_poly.pdbx_seq_one_letter_code
_entity_poly.pdbx_strand_id
1 'polypeptide(L)'
;QNTYHRYVSIGVGTVLGSGAQLDLLSKVEGRLHIARVGEYGLGADTTDFVARNVNGNTIAVLQGTAGSTGDPKTVALTASAVYSNAIELVSRLGLHRTRDTGFSWLPLYHDMGLMFLLAGMTTGIPAYIVPNTAFAAAPFKWMQWLTETKTTVTAAPNFAYDILGRYGKLLRDIDLSHLRVAISGGEPIDADAFDKFLEATAPFGFDRSAAAPAYGMAESACAVTMPAVGEGVHYDEVTVTPPGGGEPIRRRYAILGKPLGGMQVRIVEPNVDVPVIDGRNVGHVEIRGASMMRGYLGDADLGAGEWFSTGDLGYLIGDRLV
;
A
#
# COMPACT_ATOMS: atom_id res chain seq x y z
N GLN A 1 3.07 -16.53 20.56
CA GLN A 1 2.89 -17.90 20.05
C GLN A 1 2.42 -17.92 18.60
N ASN A 2 1.35 -17.21 18.21
CA ASN A 2 0.83 -17.20 16.84
C ASN A 2 1.88 -16.78 15.79
N THR A 3 2.67 -15.74 16.05
CA THR A 3 3.74 -15.28 15.15
C THR A 3 4.83 -16.34 14.96
N TYR A 4 5.21 -17.04 16.03
CA TYR A 4 6.18 -18.12 15.97
C TYR A 4 5.69 -19.28 15.10
N HIS A 5 4.47 -19.76 15.37
CA HIS A 5 3.86 -20.85 14.58
C HIS A 5 3.76 -20.50 13.10
N ARG A 6 3.43 -19.25 12.79
CA ARG A 6 3.38 -18.76 11.42
C ARG A 6 4.75 -18.79 10.74
N TYR A 7 5.82 -18.34 11.41
CA TYR A 7 7.16 -18.40 10.83
C TYR A 7 7.60 -19.83 10.55
N VAL A 8 7.34 -20.74 11.49
CA VAL A 8 7.68 -22.16 11.31
C VAL A 8 6.87 -22.80 10.17
N SER A 9 5.58 -22.50 10.06
CA SER A 9 4.71 -23.07 9.02
C SER A 9 5.09 -22.67 7.61
N ILE A 10 5.69 -21.49 7.44
CA ILE A 10 6.18 -20.99 6.13
C ILE A 10 7.68 -21.26 5.91
N GLY A 11 8.30 -22.08 6.76
CA GLY A 11 9.67 -22.54 6.59
C GLY A 11 10.75 -21.52 6.96
N VAL A 12 10.43 -20.50 7.76
CA VAL A 12 11.45 -19.56 8.28
C VAL A 12 12.37 -20.29 9.23
N GLY A 13 13.66 -20.29 8.96
CA GLY A 13 14.69 -20.88 9.83
C GLY A 13 15.37 -19.87 10.76
N THR A 14 15.47 -18.61 10.32
CA THR A 14 16.16 -17.55 11.06
C THR A 14 15.30 -16.29 11.07
N VAL A 15 15.21 -15.66 12.24
CA VAL A 15 14.61 -14.32 12.41
C VAL A 15 15.70 -13.34 12.81
N LEU A 16 15.87 -12.30 12.01
CA LEU A 16 16.77 -11.19 12.28
C LEU A 16 15.96 -9.99 12.78
N GLY A 17 16.34 -9.40 13.89
CA GLY A 17 15.62 -8.27 14.44
C GLY A 17 16.28 -7.60 15.62
N SER A 18 15.54 -6.69 16.26
CA SER A 18 15.98 -5.99 17.47
C SER A 18 14.80 -5.70 18.40
N GLY A 19 15.11 -5.38 19.65
CA GLY A 19 14.12 -4.91 20.64
C GLY A 19 13.25 -5.99 21.26
N ALA A 20 12.23 -5.55 22.01
CA ALA A 20 11.40 -6.39 22.87
C ALA A 20 10.60 -7.47 22.12
N GLN A 21 10.27 -7.26 20.86
CA GLN A 21 9.57 -8.26 20.05
C GLN A 21 10.44 -9.51 19.81
N LEU A 22 11.74 -9.31 19.58
CA LEU A 22 12.69 -10.39 19.43
C LEU A 22 12.87 -11.15 20.76
N ASP A 23 12.85 -10.44 21.89
CA ASP A 23 12.91 -11.03 23.22
C ASP A 23 11.68 -11.92 23.52
N LEU A 24 10.53 -11.57 22.98
CA LEU A 24 9.33 -12.42 23.07
C LEU A 24 9.45 -13.68 22.23
N LEU A 25 10.01 -13.60 21.02
CA LEU A 25 10.24 -14.75 20.16
C LEU A 25 11.30 -15.69 20.73
N SER A 26 12.35 -15.16 21.34
CA SER A 26 13.43 -15.96 21.96
C SER A 26 12.98 -16.79 23.16
N LYS A 27 11.84 -16.45 23.78
CA LYS A 27 11.24 -17.22 24.90
C LYS A 27 10.40 -18.41 24.43
N VAL A 28 10.17 -18.54 23.12
CA VAL A 28 9.43 -19.68 22.58
C VAL A 28 10.43 -20.78 22.22
N GLU A 29 10.34 -21.92 22.90
CA GLU A 29 11.16 -23.09 22.56
C GLU A 29 10.80 -23.59 21.15
N GLY A 30 11.81 -23.74 20.29
CA GLY A 30 11.59 -24.23 18.95
C GLY A 30 12.78 -24.12 18.00
N ARG A 31 12.51 -24.26 16.71
CA ARG A 31 13.51 -24.39 15.64
C ARG A 31 13.98 -23.07 15.03
N LEU A 32 13.49 -21.93 15.49
CA LEU A 32 13.87 -20.63 14.93
C LEU A 32 15.23 -20.19 15.50
N HIS A 33 16.16 -19.91 14.63
CA HIS A 33 17.38 -19.21 15.00
C HIS A 33 17.06 -17.72 15.14
N ILE A 34 17.34 -17.13 16.29
CA ILE A 34 17.10 -15.71 16.59
C ILE A 34 18.45 -14.98 16.54
N ALA A 35 18.56 -14.03 15.62
CA ALA A 35 19.77 -13.22 15.46
C ALA A 35 19.45 -11.73 15.69
N ARG A 36 20.31 -11.01 16.42
CA ARG A 36 20.14 -9.59 16.70
C ARG A 36 20.92 -8.76 15.70
N VAL A 37 20.28 -7.73 15.13
CA VAL A 37 20.91 -6.83 14.15
C VAL A 37 22.19 -6.21 14.70
N GLY A 38 22.28 -5.88 15.98
CA GLY A 38 23.46 -5.29 16.60
C GLY A 38 24.64 -6.24 16.78
N GLU A 39 24.46 -7.55 16.63
CA GLU A 39 25.51 -8.58 16.73
C GLU A 39 26.28 -8.73 15.41
N TYR A 40 25.66 -8.33 14.30
CA TYR A 40 26.29 -8.30 12.99
C TYR A 40 26.81 -6.88 12.73
N GLY A 41 28.07 -6.64 13.07
CA GLY A 41 28.66 -5.30 13.07
C GLY A 41 28.57 -4.58 11.73
N LEU A 42 28.22 -3.31 11.80
CA LEU A 42 28.46 -2.38 10.69
C LEU A 42 29.97 -2.33 10.43
N GLY A 43 30.41 -2.84 9.29
CA GLY A 43 31.82 -2.94 8.93
C GLY A 43 32.41 -4.37 8.99
N ALA A 44 31.55 -5.40 9.06
CA ALA A 44 31.99 -6.76 8.82
C ALA A 44 32.67 -6.89 7.46
N ASP A 45 33.74 -7.65 7.39
CA ASP A 45 34.40 -7.96 6.12
C ASP A 45 33.41 -8.70 5.20
N THR A 46 33.17 -8.13 4.03
CA THR A 46 32.24 -8.67 3.02
C THR A 46 32.97 -9.32 1.85
N THR A 47 34.31 -9.53 1.96
CA THR A 47 35.12 -10.11 0.87
C THR A 47 34.67 -11.51 0.46
N ASP A 48 34.11 -12.27 1.40
CA ASP A 48 33.56 -13.62 1.14
C ASP A 48 32.07 -13.63 0.75
N PHE A 49 31.45 -12.45 0.64
CA PHE A 49 30.06 -12.38 0.23
C PHE A 49 29.89 -12.72 -1.25
N VAL A 50 29.25 -13.84 -1.52
CA VAL A 50 28.84 -14.25 -2.88
C VAL A 50 27.37 -13.95 -3.06
N ALA A 51 27.06 -12.97 -3.91
CA ALA A 51 25.68 -12.68 -4.27
C ALA A 51 25.05 -13.91 -4.95
N ARG A 52 23.88 -14.33 -4.47
CA ARG A 52 23.12 -15.36 -5.17
C ARG A 52 22.69 -14.86 -6.54
N ASN A 53 22.85 -15.72 -7.54
CA ASN A 53 22.25 -15.44 -8.85
C ASN A 53 20.73 -15.63 -8.75
N VAL A 54 19.98 -14.53 -8.75
CA VAL A 54 18.51 -14.51 -8.71
C VAL A 54 17.99 -14.14 -10.08
N ASN A 55 16.93 -14.77 -10.52
CA ASN A 55 16.21 -14.40 -11.74
C ASN A 55 14.83 -13.82 -11.41
N GLY A 56 14.14 -13.31 -12.42
CA GLY A 56 12.84 -12.67 -12.24
C GLY A 56 11.78 -13.56 -11.57
N ASN A 57 11.88 -14.89 -11.70
CA ASN A 57 10.94 -15.86 -11.14
C ASN A 57 11.29 -16.27 -9.69
N THR A 58 12.42 -15.83 -9.16
CA THR A 58 12.78 -16.09 -7.77
C THR A 58 11.80 -15.40 -6.83
N ILE A 59 11.28 -16.10 -5.83
CA ILE A 59 10.44 -15.49 -4.79
C ILE A 59 11.31 -14.52 -3.98
N ALA A 60 10.96 -13.25 -4.05
CA ALA A 60 11.65 -12.16 -3.36
C ALA A 60 10.96 -11.76 -2.06
N VAL A 61 9.62 -11.87 -2.01
CA VAL A 61 8.82 -11.46 -0.86
C VAL A 61 7.76 -12.51 -0.55
N LEU A 62 7.60 -12.80 0.72
CA LEU A 62 6.47 -13.51 1.29
C LEU A 62 5.68 -12.53 2.15
N GLN A 63 4.53 -12.07 1.63
CA GLN A 63 3.69 -11.07 2.27
C GLN A 63 2.48 -11.72 2.93
N GLY A 64 2.30 -11.49 4.23
CA GLY A 64 1.09 -11.94 4.91
C GLY A 64 -0.10 -11.04 4.63
N THR A 65 -1.26 -11.62 4.33
CA THR A 65 -2.53 -10.90 4.25
C THR A 65 -3.31 -11.02 5.55
N ALA A 66 -4.16 -10.04 5.83
CA ALA A 66 -5.04 -10.08 7.02
C ALA A 66 -6.18 -11.10 6.87
N GLY A 67 -6.43 -11.61 5.67
CA GLY A 67 -7.49 -12.57 5.35
C GLY A 67 -8.89 -12.04 5.66
N SER A 68 -9.62 -11.58 4.67
CA SER A 68 -11.04 -11.18 4.83
C SER A 68 -11.94 -12.38 5.18
N THR A 69 -11.45 -13.61 5.02
CA THR A 69 -12.20 -14.86 5.17
C THR A 69 -11.79 -15.73 6.38
N GLY A 70 -10.91 -15.24 7.27
CA GLY A 70 -10.58 -15.88 8.54
C GLY A 70 -9.13 -16.36 8.68
N ASP A 71 -8.58 -17.19 7.80
CA ASP A 71 -7.21 -17.65 7.91
C ASP A 71 -6.23 -16.75 7.13
N PRO A 72 -5.18 -16.22 7.78
CA PRO A 72 -4.18 -15.39 7.11
C PRO A 72 -3.43 -16.19 6.05
N LYS A 73 -3.46 -15.73 4.80
CA LYS A 73 -2.70 -16.32 3.70
C LYS A 73 -1.34 -15.65 3.54
N THR A 74 -0.41 -16.35 2.93
CA THR A 74 0.91 -15.80 2.60
C THR A 74 1.05 -15.71 1.08
N VAL A 75 1.12 -14.51 0.57
CA VAL A 75 1.33 -14.20 -0.85
C VAL A 75 2.79 -14.42 -1.20
N ALA A 76 3.08 -15.14 -2.27
CA ALA A 76 4.42 -15.33 -2.80
C ALA A 76 4.66 -14.41 -4.02
N LEU A 77 5.54 -13.42 -3.86
CA LEU A 77 5.86 -12.43 -4.89
C LEU A 77 7.23 -12.72 -5.50
N THR A 78 7.27 -12.77 -6.81
CA THR A 78 8.53 -12.91 -7.55
C THR A 78 9.30 -11.59 -7.61
N ALA A 79 10.60 -11.66 -7.84
CA ALA A 79 11.43 -10.48 -8.00
C ALA A 79 10.94 -9.59 -9.16
N SER A 80 10.49 -10.19 -10.27
CA SER A 80 9.91 -9.45 -11.39
C SER A 80 8.61 -8.75 -11.05
N ALA A 81 7.72 -9.39 -10.28
CA ALA A 81 6.45 -8.77 -9.87
C ALA A 81 6.67 -7.56 -8.97
N VAL A 82 7.54 -7.70 -7.96
CA VAL A 82 7.93 -6.61 -7.06
C VAL A 82 8.58 -5.45 -7.83
N TYR A 83 9.54 -5.76 -8.70
CA TYR A 83 10.22 -4.76 -9.50
C TYR A 83 9.27 -4.04 -10.46
N SER A 84 8.39 -4.77 -11.15
CA SER A 84 7.39 -4.19 -12.06
C SER A 84 6.48 -3.21 -11.32
N ASN A 85 5.96 -3.57 -10.14
CA ASN A 85 5.11 -2.68 -9.36
C ASN A 85 5.88 -1.41 -8.93
N ALA A 86 7.11 -1.55 -8.44
CA ALA A 86 7.94 -0.43 -8.01
C ALA A 86 8.22 0.56 -9.14
N ILE A 87 8.61 0.07 -10.32
CA ILE A 87 8.91 0.92 -11.47
C ILE A 87 7.66 1.61 -12.00
N GLU A 88 6.54 0.90 -12.08
CA GLU A 88 5.30 1.48 -12.57
C GLU A 88 4.71 2.54 -11.61
N LEU A 89 4.86 2.34 -10.29
CA LEU A 89 4.55 3.36 -9.29
C LEU A 89 5.36 4.63 -9.51
N VAL A 90 6.68 4.48 -9.62
CA VAL A 90 7.60 5.61 -9.83
C VAL A 90 7.32 6.32 -11.14
N SER A 91 7.05 5.56 -12.22
CA SER A 91 6.69 6.09 -13.53
C SER A 91 5.36 6.86 -13.49
N ARG A 92 4.31 6.26 -12.93
CA ARG A 92 2.97 6.87 -12.81
C ARG A 92 2.99 8.19 -12.04
N LEU A 93 3.79 8.24 -10.98
CA LEU A 93 3.92 9.42 -10.12
C LEU A 93 5.00 10.39 -10.62
N GLY A 94 5.68 10.08 -11.72
CA GLY A 94 6.74 10.90 -12.30
C GLY A 94 7.83 11.23 -11.30
N LEU A 95 8.21 10.27 -10.44
CA LEU A 95 9.22 10.49 -9.40
C LEU A 95 10.63 10.39 -9.97
N HIS A 96 11.54 11.21 -9.43
CA HIS A 96 12.93 11.25 -9.88
C HIS A 96 13.89 11.44 -8.71
N ARG A 97 14.98 10.65 -8.68
CA ARG A 97 15.95 10.57 -7.58
C ARG A 97 16.63 11.89 -7.19
N THR A 98 16.72 12.86 -8.11
CA THR A 98 17.37 14.16 -7.85
C THR A 98 16.39 15.24 -7.42
N ARG A 99 15.08 15.01 -7.53
CA ARG A 99 14.04 15.98 -7.22
C ARG A 99 13.16 15.54 -6.07
N ASP A 100 12.94 14.24 -5.95
CA ASP A 100 11.93 13.72 -5.05
C ASP A 100 12.56 13.07 -3.80
N THR A 101 11.84 13.21 -2.69
CA THR A 101 12.20 12.64 -1.39
C THR A 101 10.94 12.02 -0.79
N GLY A 102 11.05 10.76 -0.39
CA GLY A 102 9.98 10.01 0.25
C GLY A 102 9.97 10.17 1.76
N PHE A 103 8.79 10.07 2.36
CA PHE A 103 8.62 9.89 3.80
C PHE A 103 7.55 8.86 4.09
N SER A 104 7.85 7.89 4.96
CA SER A 104 6.91 6.85 5.38
C SER A 104 7.04 6.51 6.86
N TRP A 105 5.90 6.33 7.51
CA TRP A 105 5.77 5.72 8.83
C TRP A 105 5.06 4.36 8.76
N LEU A 106 4.76 3.90 7.54
CA LEU A 106 4.04 2.66 7.34
C LEU A 106 4.87 1.45 7.79
N PRO A 107 4.24 0.46 8.41
CA PRO A 107 4.94 -0.74 8.83
C PRO A 107 5.42 -1.55 7.63
N LEU A 108 6.65 -2.04 7.67
CA LEU A 108 7.25 -2.82 6.57
C LEU A 108 6.68 -4.24 6.44
N TYR A 109 5.89 -4.70 7.39
CA TYR A 109 5.14 -5.95 7.27
C TYR A 109 3.83 -5.81 6.49
N HIS A 110 3.47 -4.57 6.09
CA HIS A 110 2.36 -4.27 5.19
C HIS A 110 2.89 -3.95 3.79
N ASP A 111 2.19 -4.39 2.75
CA ASP A 111 2.58 -4.23 1.35
C ASP A 111 2.91 -2.77 0.98
N MET A 112 2.05 -1.80 1.33
CA MET A 112 2.26 -0.39 1.02
C MET A 112 3.54 0.16 1.68
N GLY A 113 3.85 -0.22 2.93
CA GLY A 113 5.07 0.21 3.61
C GLY A 113 6.32 -0.44 3.00
N LEU A 114 6.25 -1.74 2.72
CA LEU A 114 7.34 -2.47 2.09
C LEU A 114 7.63 -1.94 0.69
N MET A 115 6.59 -1.76 -0.15
CA MET A 115 6.75 -1.27 -1.52
C MET A 115 7.24 0.18 -1.56
N PHE A 116 6.84 1.03 -0.60
CA PHE A 116 7.38 2.38 -0.47
C PHE A 116 8.91 2.35 -0.28
N LEU A 117 9.41 1.46 0.59
CA LEU A 117 10.85 1.26 0.80
C LEU A 117 11.52 0.68 -0.45
N LEU A 118 10.97 -0.39 -1.01
CA LEU A 118 11.57 -1.08 -2.16
C LEU A 118 11.60 -0.20 -3.42
N ALA A 119 10.57 0.61 -3.66
CA ALA A 119 10.56 1.57 -4.76
C ALA A 119 11.68 2.61 -4.62
N GLY A 120 11.88 3.15 -3.42
CA GLY A 120 13.00 4.05 -3.12
C GLY A 120 14.35 3.38 -3.35
N MET A 121 14.55 2.16 -2.85
CA MET A 121 15.81 1.42 -2.99
C MET A 121 16.13 1.06 -4.45
N THR A 122 15.12 0.63 -5.23
CA THR A 122 15.35 0.22 -6.63
C THR A 122 15.58 1.39 -7.57
N THR A 123 15.06 2.57 -7.24
CA THR A 123 15.14 3.76 -8.10
C THR A 123 16.14 4.82 -7.61
N GLY A 124 16.68 4.63 -6.40
CA GLY A 124 17.61 5.56 -5.78
C GLY A 124 16.96 6.87 -5.30
N ILE A 125 15.62 6.88 -5.08
CA ILE A 125 14.91 8.01 -4.49
C ILE A 125 15.14 7.98 -2.98
N PRO A 126 15.69 9.06 -2.37
CA PRO A 126 15.88 9.14 -0.93
C PRO A 126 14.55 9.01 -0.19
N ALA A 127 14.56 8.30 0.94
CA ALA A 127 13.37 8.16 1.78
C ALA A 127 13.73 8.21 3.27
N TYR A 128 12.90 8.93 4.03
CA TYR A 128 12.90 8.91 5.49
C TYR A 128 11.87 7.89 5.97
N ILE A 129 12.29 7.01 6.86
CA ILE A 129 11.43 5.98 7.43
C ILE A 129 11.43 6.15 8.95
N VAL A 130 10.24 6.24 9.53
CA VAL A 130 10.05 6.25 10.98
C VAL A 130 9.16 5.08 11.41
N PRO A 131 9.28 4.59 12.65
CA PRO A 131 8.41 3.52 13.13
C PRO A 131 6.94 3.96 13.15
N ASN A 132 6.02 3.06 12.84
CA ASN A 132 4.57 3.32 12.95
C ASN A 132 4.14 3.71 14.36
N THR A 133 4.86 3.27 15.39
CA THR A 133 4.64 3.67 16.79
C THR A 133 4.88 5.17 17.01
N ALA A 134 5.77 5.80 16.24
CA ALA A 134 5.99 7.24 16.32
C ALA A 134 4.78 8.03 15.79
N PHE A 135 4.18 7.57 14.69
CA PHE A 135 2.93 8.13 14.19
C PHE A 135 1.79 7.92 15.20
N ALA A 136 1.62 6.69 15.71
CA ALA A 136 0.58 6.37 16.67
C ALA A 136 0.65 7.22 17.95
N ALA A 137 1.86 7.53 18.44
CA ALA A 137 2.06 8.37 19.60
C ALA A 137 1.75 9.85 19.34
N ALA A 138 1.96 10.35 18.13
CA ALA A 138 1.80 11.75 17.79
C ALA A 138 1.48 11.96 16.30
N PRO A 139 0.23 11.69 15.83
CA PRO A 139 -0.14 11.73 14.42
C PRO A 139 0.15 13.08 13.73
N PHE A 140 0.00 14.20 14.47
CA PHE A 140 0.24 15.53 13.93
C PHE A 140 1.70 15.83 13.60
N LYS A 141 2.64 15.12 14.23
CA LYS A 141 4.07 15.23 13.90
C LYS A 141 4.37 14.77 12.47
N TRP A 142 3.52 13.95 11.88
CA TRP A 142 3.70 13.55 10.49
C TRP A 142 3.82 14.77 9.56
N MET A 143 2.94 15.76 9.69
CA MET A 143 3.02 16.98 8.87
C MET A 143 4.28 17.81 9.16
N GLN A 144 4.74 17.86 10.41
CA GLN A 144 5.99 18.50 10.78
C GLN A 144 7.20 17.77 10.14
N TRP A 145 7.23 16.44 10.19
CA TRP A 145 8.28 15.65 9.55
C TRP A 145 8.33 15.88 8.03
N LEU A 146 7.18 15.94 7.35
CA LEU A 146 7.12 16.26 5.92
C LEU A 146 7.72 17.65 5.63
N THR A 147 7.44 18.63 6.49
CA THR A 147 8.00 19.98 6.41
C THR A 147 9.52 19.98 6.60
N GLU A 148 10.01 19.38 7.69
CA GLU A 148 11.43 19.32 8.05
C GLU A 148 12.29 18.63 7.00
N THR A 149 11.75 17.57 6.39
CA THR A 149 12.45 16.78 5.38
C THR A 149 12.21 17.26 3.95
N LYS A 150 11.41 18.31 3.75
CA LYS A 150 10.97 18.79 2.43
C LYS A 150 10.48 17.65 1.55
N THR A 151 9.67 16.78 2.13
CA THR A 151 9.15 15.59 1.48
C THR A 151 8.29 15.93 0.28
N THR A 152 8.48 15.22 -0.83
CA THR A 152 7.68 15.38 -2.06
C THR A 152 6.68 14.26 -2.26
N VAL A 153 6.88 13.09 -1.65
CA VAL A 153 5.98 11.93 -1.75
C VAL A 153 5.81 11.23 -0.42
N THR A 154 4.56 10.96 -0.06
CA THR A 154 4.19 10.17 1.13
C THR A 154 2.99 9.28 0.82
N ALA A 155 2.76 8.27 1.67
CA ALA A 155 1.63 7.36 1.58
C ALA A 155 1.07 7.07 2.96
N ALA A 156 -0.25 6.92 3.03
CA ALA A 156 -0.94 6.51 4.24
C ALA A 156 -2.32 5.90 3.93
N PRO A 157 -2.89 5.12 4.83
CA PRO A 157 -4.30 4.76 4.77
C PRO A 157 -5.20 5.98 5.06
N ASN A 158 -6.45 5.91 4.62
CA ASN A 158 -7.39 7.03 4.71
C ASN A 158 -7.63 7.52 6.14
N PHE A 159 -7.62 6.61 7.14
CA PHE A 159 -7.80 7.00 8.54
C PHE A 159 -6.77 8.04 9.02
N ALA A 160 -5.55 8.00 8.49
CA ALA A 160 -4.51 8.95 8.89
C ALA A 160 -4.82 10.36 8.39
N TYR A 161 -5.33 10.47 7.19
CA TYR A 161 -5.82 11.74 6.63
C TYR A 161 -7.06 12.24 7.37
N ASP A 162 -8.01 11.33 7.72
CA ASP A 162 -9.20 11.66 8.50
C ASP A 162 -8.84 12.25 9.88
N ILE A 163 -7.90 11.64 10.61
CA ILE A 163 -7.41 12.20 11.89
C ILE A 163 -6.90 13.63 11.70
N LEU A 164 -6.10 13.89 10.69
CA LEU A 164 -5.56 15.23 10.42
C LEU A 164 -6.65 16.21 10.02
N GLY A 165 -7.62 15.80 9.22
CA GLY A 165 -8.76 16.63 8.82
C GLY A 165 -9.65 17.01 9.99
N ARG A 166 -10.03 16.05 10.83
CA ARG A 166 -10.87 16.30 12.03
C ARG A 166 -10.23 17.27 13.01
N TYR A 167 -8.93 17.20 13.15
CA TYR A 167 -8.18 18.00 14.13
C TYR A 167 -7.27 19.05 13.46
N GLY A 168 -7.60 19.48 12.25
CA GLY A 168 -6.81 20.42 11.46
C GLY A 168 -6.44 21.71 12.19
N LYS A 169 -7.29 22.14 13.15
CA LYS A 169 -7.02 23.31 14.03
C LYS A 169 -5.77 23.14 14.91
N LEU A 170 -5.25 21.93 15.06
CA LEU A 170 -4.02 21.63 15.81
C LEU A 170 -2.76 21.71 14.95
N LEU A 171 -2.90 21.80 13.64
CA LEU A 171 -1.77 21.95 12.71
C LEU A 171 -1.14 23.33 12.92
N ARG A 172 0.19 23.36 13.09
CA ARG A 172 0.98 24.57 13.33
C ARG A 172 2.35 24.43 12.71
N ASP A 173 2.91 25.53 12.27
CA ASP A 173 4.31 25.67 11.86
C ASP A 173 4.72 24.60 10.82
N ILE A 174 3.85 24.36 9.83
CA ILE A 174 4.07 23.40 8.75
C ILE A 174 4.06 24.10 7.38
N ASP A 175 4.81 23.53 6.45
CA ASP A 175 4.84 23.90 5.04
C ASP A 175 4.75 22.62 4.20
N LEU A 176 3.65 22.46 3.50
CA LEU A 176 3.36 21.30 2.65
C LEU A 176 3.47 21.63 1.15
N SER A 177 3.95 22.81 0.80
CA SER A 177 4.10 23.26 -0.59
C SER A 177 5.06 22.38 -1.42
N HIS A 178 5.93 21.64 -0.75
CA HIS A 178 6.83 20.67 -1.38
C HIS A 178 6.17 19.35 -1.74
N LEU A 179 5.02 19.03 -1.11
CA LEU A 179 4.38 17.72 -1.25
C LEU A 179 3.65 17.64 -2.60
N ARG A 180 4.17 16.82 -3.49
CA ARG A 180 3.66 16.61 -4.85
C ARG A 180 2.73 15.40 -4.96
N VAL A 181 2.88 14.44 -4.05
CA VAL A 181 2.12 13.20 -4.05
C VAL A 181 1.83 12.76 -2.62
N ALA A 182 0.56 12.66 -2.28
CA ALA A 182 0.05 12.10 -1.05
C ALA A 182 -0.89 10.94 -1.38
N ILE A 183 -0.35 9.71 -1.32
CA ILE A 183 -1.11 8.50 -1.68
C ILE A 183 -2.04 8.13 -0.53
N SER A 184 -3.32 7.92 -0.83
CA SER A 184 -4.30 7.32 0.08
C SER A 184 -4.77 5.98 -0.48
N GLY A 185 -4.56 4.89 0.28
CA GLY A 185 -4.92 3.53 -0.17
C GLY A 185 -4.89 2.51 0.95
N GLY A 186 -5.16 1.25 0.59
CA GLY A 186 -5.18 0.13 1.53
C GLY A 186 -6.46 0.00 2.35
N GLU A 187 -7.39 0.94 2.23
CA GLU A 187 -8.74 0.90 2.80
C GLU A 187 -9.68 1.81 1.99
N PRO A 188 -11.00 1.67 2.14
CA PRO A 188 -11.96 2.55 1.48
C PRO A 188 -11.73 4.02 1.85
N ILE A 189 -11.82 4.91 0.86
CA ILE A 189 -11.62 6.35 1.05
C ILE A 189 -12.97 7.00 1.40
N ASP A 190 -13.07 7.54 2.60
CA ASP A 190 -14.17 8.41 3.01
C ASP A 190 -13.96 9.79 2.38
N ALA A 191 -14.80 10.12 1.40
CA ALA A 191 -14.69 11.35 0.63
C ALA A 191 -14.80 12.61 1.50
N ASP A 192 -15.72 12.62 2.48
CA ASP A 192 -15.95 13.78 3.34
C ASP A 192 -14.80 13.97 4.35
N ALA A 193 -14.28 12.87 4.87
CA ALA A 193 -13.13 12.90 5.77
C ALA A 193 -11.86 13.35 5.01
N PHE A 194 -11.68 12.87 3.79
CA PHE A 194 -10.51 13.25 2.97
C PHE A 194 -10.59 14.72 2.53
N ASP A 195 -11.79 15.22 2.15
CA ASP A 195 -11.96 16.65 1.85
C ASP A 195 -11.65 17.56 3.04
N LYS A 196 -12.02 17.18 4.27
CA LYS A 196 -11.63 17.92 5.48
C LYS A 196 -10.13 18.01 5.65
N PHE A 197 -9.40 16.95 5.32
CA PHE A 197 -7.93 16.99 5.33
C PHE A 197 -7.40 18.00 4.30
N LEU A 198 -7.93 17.97 3.07
CA LEU A 198 -7.53 18.89 2.00
C LEU A 198 -7.79 20.33 2.40
N GLU A 199 -8.96 20.64 2.97
CA GLU A 199 -9.32 21.97 3.46
C GLU A 199 -8.42 22.41 4.63
N ALA A 200 -8.13 21.52 5.57
CA ALA A 200 -7.31 21.82 6.74
C ALA A 200 -5.84 22.10 6.38
N THR A 201 -5.34 21.50 5.30
CA THR A 201 -3.94 21.60 4.90
C THR A 201 -3.67 22.61 3.78
N ALA A 202 -4.70 23.04 3.05
CA ALA A 202 -4.58 24.07 2.02
C ALA A 202 -3.92 25.37 2.51
N PRO A 203 -4.22 25.92 3.72
CA PRO A 203 -3.55 27.11 4.23
C PRO A 203 -2.04 26.94 4.44
N PHE A 204 -1.56 25.69 4.50
CA PHE A 204 -0.16 25.33 4.66
C PHE A 204 0.52 24.94 3.34
N GLY A 205 -0.10 25.28 2.21
CA GLY A 205 0.48 25.08 0.89
C GLY A 205 0.24 23.69 0.28
N PHE A 206 -0.58 22.82 0.90
CA PHE A 206 -0.94 21.56 0.28
C PHE A 206 -1.83 21.78 -0.94
N ASP A 207 -1.36 21.33 -2.10
CA ASP A 207 -2.13 21.38 -3.34
C ASP A 207 -3.03 20.13 -3.45
N ARG A 208 -4.35 20.35 -3.67
CA ARG A 208 -5.33 19.27 -3.88
C ARG A 208 -4.92 18.31 -5.01
N SER A 209 -4.23 18.82 -6.02
CA SER A 209 -3.72 18.01 -7.13
C SER A 209 -2.65 16.99 -6.73
N ALA A 210 -2.06 17.15 -5.54
CA ALA A 210 -1.12 16.19 -4.97
C ALA A 210 -1.80 14.95 -4.34
N ALA A 211 -3.11 15.00 -4.09
CA ALA A 211 -3.86 13.89 -3.49
C ALA A 211 -4.03 12.75 -4.51
N ALA A 212 -3.55 11.56 -4.18
CA ALA A 212 -3.53 10.40 -5.07
C ALA A 212 -4.26 9.19 -4.43
N PRO A 213 -5.59 9.08 -4.60
CA PRO A 213 -6.32 7.90 -4.17
C PRO A 213 -5.88 6.68 -4.98
N ALA A 214 -5.62 5.56 -4.33
CA ALA A 214 -5.09 4.37 -4.97
C ALA A 214 -5.80 3.10 -4.51
N TYR A 215 -5.91 2.14 -5.42
CA TYR A 215 -6.35 0.79 -5.12
C TYR A 215 -5.22 -0.18 -5.33
N GLY A 216 -5.14 -1.17 -4.44
CA GLY A 216 -4.19 -2.24 -4.53
C GLY A 216 -4.32 -3.25 -3.41
N MET A 217 -3.53 -4.30 -3.51
CA MET A 217 -3.54 -5.43 -2.57
C MET A 217 -2.21 -6.18 -2.63
N ALA A 218 -1.94 -6.96 -1.59
CA ALA A 218 -0.71 -7.74 -1.49
C ALA A 218 -0.51 -8.71 -2.66
N GLU A 219 -1.60 -9.25 -3.21
CA GLU A 219 -1.62 -10.18 -4.34
C GLU A 219 -1.13 -9.56 -5.67
N SER A 220 -1.09 -8.22 -5.73
CA SER A 220 -0.51 -7.44 -6.84
C SER A 220 0.78 -6.72 -6.45
N ALA A 221 1.50 -7.24 -5.49
CA ALA A 221 2.62 -6.62 -4.80
C ALA A 221 2.22 -5.40 -3.95
N CYS A 222 1.46 -4.44 -4.50
CA CYS A 222 0.87 -3.31 -3.77
C CYS A 222 -0.20 -2.62 -4.64
N ALA A 223 0.19 -1.73 -5.55
CA ALA A 223 -0.75 -0.90 -6.29
C ALA A 223 -1.23 -1.55 -7.58
N VAL A 224 -2.51 -1.39 -7.87
CA VAL A 224 -3.18 -1.82 -9.12
C VAL A 224 -3.57 -0.60 -9.94
N THR A 225 -4.27 0.37 -9.31
CA THR A 225 -4.70 1.60 -9.99
C THR A 225 -4.37 2.83 -9.17
N MET A 226 -4.11 3.94 -9.84
CA MET A 226 -4.01 5.27 -9.24
C MET A 226 -4.12 6.36 -10.31
N PRO A 227 -4.44 7.62 -9.92
CA PRO A 227 -4.42 8.75 -10.82
C PRO A 227 -2.99 9.06 -11.29
N ALA A 228 -2.86 9.83 -12.36
CA ALA A 228 -1.58 10.41 -12.73
C ALA A 228 -1.18 11.52 -11.74
N VAL A 229 0.12 11.80 -11.66
CA VAL A 229 0.62 12.91 -10.85
C VAL A 229 -0.03 14.22 -11.25
N GLY A 230 -0.49 15.00 -10.26
CA GLY A 230 -1.16 16.28 -10.50
C GLY A 230 -2.63 16.19 -10.92
N GLU A 231 -3.19 14.99 -11.08
CA GLU A 231 -4.61 14.79 -11.38
C GLU A 231 -5.49 15.07 -10.15
N GLY A 232 -4.98 14.75 -8.97
CA GLY A 232 -5.69 14.96 -7.72
C GLY A 232 -6.80 13.95 -7.46
N VAL A 233 -7.56 14.18 -6.39
CA VAL A 233 -8.72 13.37 -6.04
C VAL A 233 -9.98 13.88 -6.73
N HIS A 234 -10.69 12.95 -7.36
CA HIS A 234 -12.03 13.15 -7.92
C HIS A 234 -13.00 12.13 -7.32
N TYR A 235 -14.25 12.51 -7.27
CA TYR A 235 -15.32 11.66 -6.73
C TYR A 235 -16.41 11.44 -7.76
N ASP A 236 -16.98 10.24 -7.76
CA ASP A 236 -18.23 9.94 -8.44
C ASP A 236 -19.39 10.10 -7.43
N GLU A 237 -20.30 11.03 -7.72
CA GLU A 237 -21.48 11.28 -6.90
C GLU A 237 -22.66 10.50 -7.45
N VAL A 238 -23.13 9.55 -6.68
CA VAL A 238 -24.11 8.57 -7.14
C VAL A 238 -25.23 8.36 -6.13
N THR A 239 -26.34 7.84 -6.62
CA THR A 239 -27.42 7.29 -5.81
C THR A 239 -27.24 5.78 -5.72
N VAL A 240 -27.21 5.25 -4.52
CA VAL A 240 -27.01 3.84 -4.22
C VAL A 240 -28.23 3.25 -3.58
N THR A 241 -28.77 2.20 -4.16
CA THR A 241 -29.80 1.35 -3.54
C THR A 241 -29.12 0.14 -2.91
N PRO A 242 -29.24 -0.09 -1.59
CA PRO A 242 -28.61 -1.22 -0.92
C PRO A 242 -29.04 -2.57 -1.48
N PRO A 243 -28.23 -3.64 -1.32
CA PRO A 243 -28.64 -5.01 -1.64
C PRO A 243 -29.96 -5.38 -0.93
N GLY A 244 -30.83 -6.14 -1.59
CA GLY A 244 -32.14 -6.50 -1.07
C GLY A 244 -33.19 -5.37 -1.11
N GLY A 245 -32.87 -4.20 -1.67
CA GLY A 245 -33.71 -3.03 -1.71
C GLY A 245 -33.58 -2.14 -0.46
N GLY A 246 -34.24 -1.00 -0.47
CA GLY A 246 -34.18 -0.03 0.62
C GLY A 246 -34.23 1.39 0.08
N GLU A 247 -34.22 2.38 0.98
CA GLU A 247 -34.16 3.80 0.62
C GLU A 247 -32.85 4.11 -0.11
N PRO A 248 -32.90 4.70 -1.31
CA PRO A 248 -31.71 5.13 -2.03
C PRO A 248 -30.97 6.21 -1.24
N ILE A 249 -29.65 6.10 -1.17
CA ILE A 249 -28.78 7.05 -0.46
C ILE A 249 -27.76 7.67 -1.40
N ARG A 250 -27.47 8.95 -1.23
CA ARG A 250 -26.37 9.61 -1.94
C ARG A 250 -25.04 9.19 -1.35
N ARG A 251 -24.10 8.86 -2.23
CA ARG A 251 -22.72 8.49 -1.89
C ARG A 251 -21.74 9.20 -2.81
N ARG A 252 -20.53 9.39 -2.30
CA ARG A 252 -19.37 9.90 -3.03
C ARG A 252 -18.28 8.84 -2.96
N TYR A 253 -17.90 8.28 -4.10
CA TYR A 253 -16.83 7.31 -4.18
C TYR A 253 -15.59 7.92 -4.83
N ALA A 254 -14.42 7.70 -4.26
CA ALA A 254 -13.18 8.17 -4.87
C ALA A 254 -12.91 7.42 -6.18
N ILE A 255 -12.55 8.16 -7.22
CA ILE A 255 -12.08 7.61 -8.48
C ILE A 255 -10.62 7.23 -8.31
N LEU A 256 -10.34 5.92 -8.30
CA LEU A 256 -9.04 5.34 -7.94
C LEU A 256 -8.05 5.30 -9.12
N GLY A 257 -8.38 6.03 -10.20
CA GLY A 257 -7.52 6.18 -11.36
C GLY A 257 -7.46 4.97 -12.28
N LYS A 258 -6.46 4.95 -13.15
CA LYS A 258 -6.26 3.93 -14.18
C LYS A 258 -5.32 2.84 -13.70
N PRO A 259 -5.40 1.64 -14.28
CA PRO A 259 -4.42 0.59 -14.03
C PRO A 259 -2.99 1.08 -14.27
N LEU A 260 -2.07 0.65 -13.42
CA LEU A 260 -0.63 0.84 -13.64
C LEU A 260 -0.18 0.14 -14.91
N GLY A 261 0.96 0.52 -15.45
CA GLY A 261 1.53 -0.14 -16.60
C GLY A 261 1.69 -1.65 -16.37
N GLY A 262 1.35 -2.44 -17.39
CA GLY A 262 1.38 -3.90 -17.28
C GLY A 262 0.27 -4.54 -16.45
N MET A 263 -0.63 -3.74 -15.83
CA MET A 263 -1.81 -4.24 -15.12
C MET A 263 -3.08 -4.03 -15.92
N GLN A 264 -4.04 -4.92 -15.73
CA GLN A 264 -5.38 -4.83 -16.31
C GLN A 264 -6.42 -5.05 -15.21
N VAL A 265 -7.53 -4.34 -15.34
CA VAL A 265 -8.69 -4.45 -14.46
C VAL A 265 -9.92 -4.69 -15.33
N ARG A 266 -10.80 -5.58 -14.88
CA ARG A 266 -12.14 -5.73 -15.46
C ARG A 266 -13.19 -5.86 -14.37
N ILE A 267 -14.42 -5.56 -14.72
CA ILE A 267 -15.59 -5.79 -13.88
C ILE A 267 -16.33 -6.98 -14.46
N VAL A 268 -16.61 -7.95 -13.60
CA VAL A 268 -17.34 -9.17 -13.96
C VAL A 268 -18.72 -9.12 -13.31
N GLU A 269 -19.73 -9.55 -14.05
CA GLU A 269 -21.11 -9.59 -13.55
C GLU A 269 -21.19 -10.36 -12.22
N PRO A 270 -21.81 -9.75 -11.20
CA PRO A 270 -21.86 -10.36 -9.89
C PRO A 270 -22.82 -11.57 -9.88
N ASN A 271 -22.41 -12.61 -9.18
CA ASN A 271 -23.24 -13.79 -8.92
C ASN A 271 -23.97 -13.73 -7.56
N VAL A 272 -23.94 -12.58 -6.94
CA VAL A 272 -24.56 -12.25 -5.66
C VAL A 272 -25.33 -10.93 -5.76
N ASP A 273 -26.24 -10.69 -4.83
CA ASP A 273 -26.92 -9.41 -4.76
C ASP A 273 -25.94 -8.31 -4.36
N VAL A 274 -25.83 -7.29 -5.20
CA VAL A 274 -24.91 -6.16 -5.03
C VAL A 274 -25.69 -4.84 -5.00
N PRO A 275 -25.11 -3.77 -4.45
CA PRO A 275 -25.74 -2.45 -4.50
C PRO A 275 -26.03 -2.03 -5.94
N VAL A 276 -27.21 -1.51 -6.18
CA VAL A 276 -27.53 -0.87 -7.47
C VAL A 276 -27.07 0.58 -7.41
N ILE A 277 -26.22 0.95 -8.34
CA ILE A 277 -25.73 2.32 -8.49
C ILE A 277 -26.24 2.86 -9.84
N ASP A 278 -26.99 3.95 -9.78
CA ASP A 278 -27.61 4.52 -10.96
C ASP A 278 -26.59 4.85 -12.05
N GLY A 279 -26.81 4.26 -13.25
CA GLY A 279 -25.93 4.46 -14.41
C GLY A 279 -24.54 3.84 -14.29
N ARG A 280 -24.32 2.88 -13.36
CA ARG A 280 -23.07 2.17 -13.17
C ARG A 280 -23.25 0.66 -13.21
N ASN A 281 -22.32 -0.03 -13.85
CA ASN A 281 -22.28 -1.50 -13.89
C ASN A 281 -21.39 -2.00 -12.75
N VAL A 282 -21.98 -2.21 -11.58
CA VAL A 282 -21.28 -2.74 -10.41
C VAL A 282 -21.05 -4.24 -10.55
N GLY A 283 -19.86 -4.70 -10.25
CA GLY A 283 -19.53 -6.13 -10.29
C GLY A 283 -18.25 -6.45 -9.53
N HIS A 284 -17.83 -7.70 -9.62
CA HIS A 284 -16.58 -8.15 -9.04
C HIS A 284 -15.39 -7.58 -9.80
N VAL A 285 -14.46 -7.02 -9.04
CA VAL A 285 -13.18 -6.53 -9.58
C VAL A 285 -12.27 -7.74 -9.80
N GLU A 286 -11.82 -7.90 -11.05
CA GLU A 286 -10.77 -8.87 -11.37
C GLU A 286 -9.56 -8.15 -11.96
N ILE A 287 -8.37 -8.65 -11.59
CA ILE A 287 -7.09 -8.07 -11.98
C ILE A 287 -6.17 -9.12 -12.58
N ARG A 288 -5.28 -8.69 -13.47
CA ARG A 288 -4.15 -9.49 -13.96
C ARG A 288 -3.01 -8.59 -14.39
N GLY A 289 -1.80 -9.13 -14.46
CA GLY A 289 -0.67 -8.39 -15.02
C GLY A 289 0.68 -8.73 -14.42
N ALA A 290 1.66 -7.89 -14.74
CA ALA A 290 3.08 -8.13 -14.45
C ALA A 290 3.42 -8.08 -12.94
N SER A 291 2.60 -7.42 -12.13
CA SER A 291 2.81 -7.30 -10.67
C SER A 291 2.09 -8.37 -9.86
N MET A 292 1.39 -9.31 -10.53
CA MET A 292 0.63 -10.34 -9.83
C MET A 292 1.53 -11.31 -9.07
N MET A 293 1.01 -11.79 -7.95
CA MET A 293 1.65 -12.86 -7.18
C MET A 293 1.83 -14.11 -8.04
N ARG A 294 2.77 -14.93 -7.65
CA ARG A 294 2.89 -16.30 -8.18
C ARG A 294 1.73 -17.18 -7.72
N GLY A 295 1.30 -17.00 -6.48
CA GLY A 295 0.22 -17.72 -5.82
C GLY A 295 0.31 -17.53 -4.31
N TYR A 296 -0.60 -18.14 -3.58
CA TYR A 296 -0.45 -18.26 -2.12
C TYR A 296 0.51 -19.42 -1.79
N LEU A 297 1.31 -19.23 -0.75
CA LEU A 297 2.26 -20.24 -0.32
C LEU A 297 1.53 -21.52 0.11
N GLY A 298 1.80 -22.63 -0.58
CA GLY A 298 1.15 -23.92 -0.35
C GLY A 298 -0.05 -24.22 -1.26
N ASP A 299 -0.54 -23.23 -2.00
CA ASP A 299 -1.57 -23.40 -3.02
C ASP A 299 -0.95 -23.57 -4.42
N ALA A 300 -1.78 -23.84 -5.42
CA ALA A 300 -1.35 -23.86 -6.81
C ALA A 300 -0.91 -22.47 -7.26
N ASP A 301 0.07 -22.43 -8.18
CA ASP A 301 0.50 -21.17 -8.80
C ASP A 301 -0.65 -20.56 -9.59
N LEU A 302 -0.77 -19.25 -9.55
CA LEU A 302 -1.63 -18.49 -10.45
C LEU A 302 -1.03 -18.58 -11.87
N GLY A 303 -1.81 -19.01 -12.83
CA GLY A 303 -1.35 -19.14 -14.22
C GLY A 303 -0.96 -17.78 -14.81
N ALA A 304 0.05 -17.79 -15.67
CA ALA A 304 0.50 -16.57 -16.33
C ALA A 304 -0.65 -15.95 -17.15
N GLY A 305 -1.02 -14.71 -16.82
CA GLY A 305 -2.11 -13.98 -17.49
C GLY A 305 -3.53 -14.39 -17.06
N GLU A 306 -3.68 -15.24 -16.08
CA GLU A 306 -4.98 -15.53 -15.47
C GLU A 306 -5.55 -14.32 -14.75
N TRP A 307 -6.88 -14.22 -14.78
CA TRP A 307 -7.61 -13.21 -14.01
C TRP A 307 -7.73 -13.68 -12.56
N PHE A 308 -7.38 -12.81 -11.65
CA PHE A 308 -7.51 -13.02 -10.21
C PHE A 308 -8.73 -12.23 -9.71
N SER A 309 -9.66 -12.92 -9.06
CA SER A 309 -10.80 -12.29 -8.40
C SER A 309 -10.36 -11.72 -7.05
N THR A 310 -10.50 -10.42 -6.89
CA THR A 310 -10.02 -9.71 -5.70
C THR A 310 -10.92 -9.90 -4.49
N GLY A 311 -12.19 -10.23 -4.73
CA GLY A 311 -13.24 -10.25 -3.69
C GLY A 311 -13.89 -8.88 -3.48
N ASP A 312 -13.36 -7.83 -4.11
CA ASP A 312 -13.91 -6.47 -4.03
C ASP A 312 -14.98 -6.24 -5.09
N LEU A 313 -15.89 -5.31 -4.80
CA LEU A 313 -16.87 -4.79 -5.75
C LEU A 313 -16.42 -3.42 -6.25
N GLY A 314 -16.71 -3.16 -7.51
CA GLY A 314 -16.39 -1.88 -8.13
C GLY A 314 -17.07 -1.70 -9.47
N TYR A 315 -16.75 -0.60 -10.13
CA TYR A 315 -17.18 -0.30 -11.50
C TYR A 315 -16.14 0.58 -12.20
N LEU A 316 -16.28 0.72 -13.50
CA LEU A 316 -15.38 1.55 -14.30
C LEU A 316 -16.11 2.80 -14.81
N ILE A 317 -15.46 3.94 -14.76
CA ILE A 317 -15.81 5.17 -15.47
C ILE A 317 -14.75 5.37 -16.56
N GLY A 318 -15.11 5.00 -17.79
CA GLY A 318 -14.11 4.85 -18.85
C GLY A 318 -13.11 3.75 -18.49
N ASP A 319 -11.84 4.11 -18.29
CA ASP A 319 -10.77 3.21 -17.87
C ASP A 319 -10.30 3.42 -16.41
N ARG A 320 -11.08 4.14 -15.62
CA ARG A 320 -10.78 4.45 -14.21
C ARG A 320 -11.64 3.58 -13.29
N LEU A 321 -11.00 2.97 -12.31
CA LEU A 321 -11.68 2.17 -11.28
C LEU A 321 -12.32 3.07 -10.22
N VAL A 322 -13.48 2.61 -9.75
CA VAL A 322 -14.22 3.19 -8.61
C VAL A 322 -14.64 2.06 -7.69
#